data_512bed63c6a29f5f2c1a4798881e3c0a
#
_entry.id   512bed63c6a29f5f2c1a4798881e3c0a
#
_cell.length_a   1.000
_cell.length_b   1.000
_cell.length_c   1.000
_cell.angle_alpha   90.00
_cell.angle_beta   90.00
_cell.angle_gamma   90.00
#
_symmetry.space_group_name_H-M   'P 1'
#
loop_
_entity.id
_entity.type
_entity.pdbx_description
1 polymer ?
#
loop_
_entity_poly.entity_id
_entity_poly.type
_entity_poly.pdbx_seq_one_letter_code
_entity_poly.pdbx_strand_id
1 'polypeptide(L)' 'MDYGLQVVRLHRISLRVVDFNTRAQRVYAKVGFHPEGLLRDAWYWDGEWSDVVVMAIVAGH' A
#
# COMPACT_ATOMS: atom_id res chain seq x y z
N MET A 1 -12.98 3.83 -0.96
CA MET A 1 -11.86 2.91 -1.23
C MET A 1 -10.60 3.47 -0.64
N ASP A 2 -9.93 2.74 0.17
CA ASP A 2 -8.77 3.25 0.89
C ASP A 2 -7.44 2.70 0.39
N TYR A 3 -7.47 2.01 -0.74
CA TYR A 3 -6.24 1.60 -1.39
C TYR A 3 -6.51 1.32 -2.86
N GLY A 4 -5.47 1.32 -3.65
CA GLY A 4 -5.57 1.01 -5.05
C GLY A 4 -4.46 0.06 -5.46
N LEU A 5 -4.74 -0.73 -6.47
CA LEU A 5 -3.78 -1.67 -7.01
C LEU A 5 -3.29 -1.16 -8.34
N GLN A 6 -1.98 -1.10 -8.52
CA GLN A 6 -1.37 -0.68 -9.77
C GLN A 6 -0.39 -1.73 -10.26
N VAL A 7 -0.48 -2.04 -11.53
CA VAL A 7 0.50 -2.91 -12.18
C VAL A 7 1.41 -2.02 -13.01
N VAL A 8 2.63 -1.81 -12.51
CA VAL A 8 3.59 -0.93 -13.15
C VAL A 8 4.32 -1.64 -14.27
N ARG A 9 4.61 -2.91 -14.04
CA ARG A 9 5.29 -3.75 -15.01
C ARG A 9 4.67 -5.14 -14.96
N LEU A 10 5.03 -5.97 -15.91
CA LEU A 10 4.47 -7.31 -16.00
C LEU A 10 4.75 -8.16 -14.75
N HIS A 11 5.78 -7.84 -14.02
CA HIS A 11 6.18 -8.63 -12.87
C HIS A 11 6.30 -7.81 -11.59
N ARG A 12 5.70 -6.63 -11.57
CA ARG A 12 5.73 -5.77 -10.39
C ARG A 12 4.33 -5.24 -10.14
N ILE A 13 3.85 -5.45 -8.92
CA ILE A 13 2.53 -4.98 -8.50
C ILE A 13 2.72 -4.11 -7.27
N SER A 14 2.15 -2.92 -7.28
CA SER A 14 2.18 -2.04 -6.12
C SER A 14 0.76 -1.69 -5.70
N LEU A 15 0.61 -1.38 -4.41
CA LEU A 15 -0.66 -0.98 -3.87
C LEU A 15 -0.45 0.05 -2.76
N ARG A 16 -1.52 0.70 -2.37
CA ARG A 16 -1.49 1.72 -1.31
C ARG A 16 -2.44 1.32 -0.20
N VAL A 17 -1.97 1.47 1.02
CA VAL A 17 -2.76 1.15 2.21
C VAL A 17 -2.63 2.32 3.17
N VAL A 18 -3.74 2.79 3.73
CA VAL A 18 -3.66 3.84 4.74
C VAL A 18 -2.89 3.32 5.94
N ASP A 19 -2.14 4.19 6.59
CA ASP A 19 -1.18 3.77 7.60
C ASP A 19 -1.84 3.19 8.85
N PHE A 20 -3.07 3.60 9.15
CA PHE A 20 -3.76 3.04 10.32
C PHE A 20 -4.44 1.71 10.03
N ASN A 21 -4.44 1.25 8.80
CA ASN A 21 -5.03 -0.05 8.47
C ASN A 21 -3.97 -1.14 8.58
N THR A 22 -3.58 -1.42 9.80
CA THR A 22 -2.51 -2.39 10.06
C THR A 22 -2.92 -3.81 9.66
N ARG A 23 -4.21 -4.09 9.70
CA ARG A 23 -4.69 -5.41 9.29
C ARG A 23 -4.40 -5.69 7.83
N ALA A 24 -4.69 -4.73 6.97
CA ALA A 24 -4.41 -4.88 5.54
C ALA A 24 -2.92 -5.00 5.29
N GLN A 25 -2.12 -4.21 6.00
CA GLN A 25 -0.68 -4.26 5.86
C GLN A 25 -0.14 -5.64 6.22
N ARG A 26 -0.67 -6.25 7.28
CA ARG A 26 -0.28 -7.60 7.67
C ARG A 26 -0.64 -8.63 6.61
N VAL A 27 -1.84 -8.52 6.07
CA VAL A 27 -2.32 -9.46 5.05
C VAL A 27 -1.42 -9.39 3.83
N TYR A 28 -1.11 -8.17 3.37
CA TYR A 28 -0.26 -8.02 2.20
C TYR A 28 1.17 -8.46 2.47
N ALA A 29 1.67 -8.23 3.67
CA ALA A 29 3.00 -8.68 4.02
C ALA A 29 3.10 -10.20 3.98
N LYS A 30 2.04 -10.89 4.40
CA LYS A 30 2.02 -12.35 4.34
C LYS A 30 2.04 -12.87 2.91
N VAL A 31 1.45 -12.13 2.01
CA VAL A 31 1.44 -12.50 0.59
C VAL A 31 2.81 -12.28 -0.04
N GLY A 32 3.60 -11.37 0.52
CA GLY A 32 4.93 -11.10 0.01
C GLY A 32 5.16 -9.65 -0.36
N PHE A 33 4.20 -8.79 -0.09
CA PHE A 33 4.37 -7.36 -0.33
C PHE A 33 5.29 -6.76 0.73
N HIS A 34 6.08 -5.78 0.32
CA HIS A 34 6.99 -5.07 1.19
C HIS A 34 6.69 -3.58 1.15
N PRO A 35 6.76 -2.90 2.29
CA PRO A 35 6.61 -1.44 2.28
C PRO A 35 7.81 -0.83 1.56
N GLU A 36 7.54 0.04 0.59
CA GLU A 36 8.61 0.68 -0.15
C GLU A 36 8.56 2.20 -0.07
N GLY A 37 7.51 2.75 0.49
CA GLY A 37 7.43 4.20 0.63
C GLY A 37 6.27 4.62 1.49
N LEU A 38 6.25 5.90 1.82
CA LEU A 38 5.20 6.49 2.62
C LEU A 38 4.80 7.81 1.98
N LEU A 39 3.51 7.93 1.70
CA LEU A 39 2.95 9.18 1.18
C LEU A 39 2.35 9.95 2.35
N ARG A 40 2.86 11.15 2.59
CA ARG A 40 2.41 11.95 3.72
C ARG A 40 1.15 12.71 3.34
N ASP A 41 0.17 12.72 4.28
CA ASP A 41 -1.08 13.46 4.11
C ASP A 41 -1.77 13.11 2.78
N ALA A 42 -1.81 11.82 2.47
CA ALA A 42 -2.35 11.34 1.20
C ALA A 42 -3.79 10.85 1.31
N TRP A 43 -4.32 10.76 2.51
CA TRP A 43 -5.68 10.26 2.73
C TRP A 43 -6.41 11.20 3.68
N TYR A 44 -7.56 11.71 3.24
CA TYR A 44 -8.37 12.59 4.08
C TYR A 44 -9.65 11.88 4.47
N TRP A 45 -9.87 11.72 5.75
CA TRP A 45 -11.06 11.05 6.26
C TRP A 45 -11.43 11.63 7.61
N ASP A 46 -12.72 11.91 7.77
CA ASP A 46 -13.29 12.33 9.06
C ASP A 46 -12.58 13.56 9.64
N GLY A 47 -12.27 14.51 8.76
CA GLY A 47 -11.62 15.74 9.19
C GLY A 47 -10.14 15.65 9.48
N GLU A 48 -9.53 14.50 9.19
CA GLU A 48 -8.11 14.30 9.47
C GLU A 48 -7.37 13.76 8.26
N TRP A 49 -6.10 14.13 8.17
CA TRP A 49 -5.22 13.62 7.14
C TRP A 49 -4.41 12.46 7.70
N SER A 50 -4.22 11.48 6.87
CA SER A 50 -3.44 10.30 7.24
C SER A 50 -2.43 10.00 6.14
N ASP A 51 -1.40 9.27 6.52
CA ASP A 51 -0.38 8.84 5.58
C ASP A 51 -0.82 7.55 4.90
N VAL A 52 -0.24 7.28 3.76
CA VAL A 52 -0.53 6.08 2.99
C VAL A 52 0.79 5.34 2.77
N VAL A 53 0.79 4.07 3.10
CA VAL A 53 1.95 3.20 2.90
C VAL A 53 1.87 2.60 1.51
N VAL A 54 2.94 2.72 0.76
CA VAL A 54 3.04 2.09 -0.56
C VAL A 54 3.75 0.75 -0.39
N MET A 55 3.08 -0.31 -0.79
CA MET A 55 3.65 -1.66 -0.71
C MET A 55 3.75 -2.24 -2.11
N ALA A 56 4.75 -3.04 -2.32
CA ALA A 56 4.97 -3.65 -3.62
C ALA A 56 5.50 -5.06 -3.50
N ILE A 57 5.23 -5.84 -4.51
CA ILE A 57 5.76 -7.18 -4.65
C ILE A 57 6.33 -7.29 -6.05
N VAL A 58 7.49 -7.92 -6.15
CA VAL A 58 8.12 -8.23 -7.43
C VAL A 58 8.04 -9.74 -7.60
N ALA A 59 7.43 -10.16 -8.68
CA ALA A 59 7.26 -11.57 -8.97
C ALA A 59 8.08 -11.97 -10.18
N GLY A 60 8.23 -13.26 -10.34
CA GLY A 60 8.83 -13.78 -11.55
C GLY A 60 10.33 -13.68 -11.64
N HIS A 61 10.97 -13.74 -10.49
CA HIS A 61 12.38 -13.72 -10.60
C HIS A 61 12.91 -15.09 -10.61
#